data_133f4e4df6da1d7bc00cdafa586e7c5e
#
_entry.id   133f4e4df6da1d7bc00cdafa586e7c5e
#
_cell.length_a   1.000
_cell.length_b   1.000
_cell.length_c   1.000
_cell.angle_alpha   90.00
_cell.angle_beta   90.00
_cell.angle_gamma   90.00
#
_symmetry.space_group_name_H-M   'P 1'
#
loop_
_entity.id
_entity.type
_entity.pdbx_description
1 polymer ?
#
loop_
_entity_poly.entity_id
_entity_poly.type
_entity_poly.pdbx_seq_one_letter_code
_entity_poly.pdbx_strand_id
1 'polypeptide(L)'
;MKPAWVWEVSFECGNKVGGIWTVITSKAETMKKIFGDHYITVGFYDPRKVEMLKEEPPEWLKKIFVKLEKLGLRFHYGKWIEGGNVNLILIDSKEFERKHVNEIKKTFWETYRIDSLFAGPDYNEPLAWSYAAGMLIEEAAKITTGIDVAHFHEWLSGGGLLYLAMKRANVPTVFTTHATVLGRALGGKVDGVDPEQEAREMGVIAKHLTEKAAAVNADVFTTVSDVIGEEVKKVLGRKPDIITYNALDETKLDDLSQLIRTKFKLREKLEEFLKAYFLPYYSMNFEDYPIIYTSGRYEFYNKGFDLFIKALGYANQKLKESNSSKWVAAFLLVPAGTLGVKDEVIQNFVVYRRMKELLLEDVGKMTEKVVNIIQDEKAASEQLSEIILDLKRLGMRFMSRRGKTPPLCPFQLSYREEEDMILQELKRNGLLNREEDRVKVIFYPVYLNRQDELLGMRYIDFITAGSMGIFLSRYEPWGYTPLEAAAYLSVAVTTNISGFGRAVKLRLGKKAEGIKVVEMNEKVHEKVGKLIVDFASSPKDVRLEMEINAHKTARIFTWKKMIRRYVKAYELAVGRFARKIALSETA
;
A
#
# COMPACT_ATOMS: atom_id res chain seq x y z
N MET A 1 -25.35 9.47 20.29
CA MET A 1 -24.51 10.25 21.25
C MET A 1 -23.07 10.06 20.85
N LYS A 2 -22.27 11.13 20.78
CA LYS A 2 -20.83 11.07 20.45
C LYS A 2 -20.06 10.64 21.70
N PRO A 3 -19.03 9.74 21.59
CA PRO A 3 -18.19 9.42 22.73
C PRO A 3 -17.36 10.63 23.18
N ALA A 4 -17.02 10.67 24.47
CA ALA A 4 -16.11 11.67 25.03
C ALA A 4 -14.64 11.29 24.72
N TRP A 5 -14.29 10.02 24.87
CA TRP A 5 -12.95 9.50 24.63
C TRP A 5 -12.96 8.37 23.60
N VAL A 6 -11.91 8.27 22.81
CA VAL A 6 -11.69 7.17 21.86
C VAL A 6 -10.30 6.57 22.09
N TRP A 7 -10.29 5.29 22.47
CA TRP A 7 -9.10 4.47 22.63
C TRP A 7 -8.94 3.59 21.41
N GLU A 8 -7.99 3.87 20.56
CA GLU A 8 -7.74 3.07 19.36
C GLU A 8 -6.56 2.13 19.58
N VAL A 9 -6.86 0.83 19.62
CA VAL A 9 -5.93 -0.24 19.99
C VAL A 9 -5.51 -1.04 18.76
N SER A 10 -4.24 -0.99 18.43
CA SER A 10 -3.64 -1.81 17.38
C SER A 10 -2.20 -2.14 17.69
N PHE A 11 -1.81 -3.37 17.42
CA PHE A 11 -0.41 -3.81 17.55
C PHE A 11 0.56 -2.95 16.72
N GLU A 12 0.05 -2.29 15.68
CA GLU A 12 0.81 -1.42 14.78
C GLU A 12 0.81 0.07 15.18
N CYS A 13 0.12 0.48 16.26
CA CYS A 13 0.26 1.85 16.76
C CYS A 13 1.68 2.09 17.28
N GLY A 14 2.36 3.11 16.74
CA GLY A 14 3.75 3.42 17.07
C GLY A 14 4.80 2.45 16.53
N ASN A 15 4.40 1.47 15.72
CA ASN A 15 5.28 0.46 15.14
C ASN A 15 4.93 0.21 13.67
N LYS A 16 5.84 0.50 12.77
CA LYS A 16 5.65 0.24 11.34
C LYS A 16 5.85 -1.25 11.03
N VAL A 17 4.75 -2.01 10.95
CA VAL A 17 4.77 -3.45 10.67
C VAL A 17 4.02 -3.79 9.38
N GLY A 18 2.82 -3.25 9.19
CA GLY A 18 1.95 -3.63 8.07
C GLY A 18 0.99 -2.53 7.60
N GLY A 19 -0.08 -2.94 6.95
CA GLY A 19 -1.06 -2.04 6.34
C GLY A 19 -1.95 -1.29 7.32
N ILE A 20 -2.13 -1.80 8.53
CA ILE A 20 -2.94 -1.14 9.57
C ILE A 20 -2.25 0.12 10.06
N TRP A 21 -0.92 0.09 10.17
CA TRP A 21 -0.12 1.29 10.42
C TRP A 21 -0.50 2.42 9.45
N THR A 22 -0.59 2.14 8.15
CA THR A 22 -0.98 3.13 7.14
C THR A 22 -2.41 3.64 7.36
N VAL A 23 -3.34 2.76 7.72
CA VAL A 23 -4.73 3.15 8.01
C VAL A 23 -4.79 4.11 9.20
N ILE A 24 -4.15 3.76 10.32
CA ILE A 24 -4.25 4.55 11.55
C ILE A 24 -3.49 5.87 11.41
N THR A 25 -2.24 5.86 10.92
CA THR A 25 -1.44 7.08 10.74
C THR A 25 -2.10 8.06 9.78
N SER A 26 -2.68 7.57 8.67
CA SER A 26 -3.30 8.45 7.67
C SER A 26 -4.60 9.10 8.14
N LYS A 27 -5.32 8.50 9.11
CA LYS A 27 -6.56 9.09 9.67
C LYS A 27 -6.34 9.83 11.01
N ALA A 28 -5.21 9.63 11.66
CA ALA A 28 -4.96 10.08 13.04
C ALA A 28 -5.15 11.60 13.20
N GLU A 29 -4.63 12.39 12.26
CA GLU A 29 -4.81 13.86 12.29
C GLU A 29 -6.30 14.26 12.17
N THR A 30 -7.07 13.56 11.33
CA THR A 30 -8.51 13.80 11.21
C THR A 30 -9.25 13.40 12.48
N MET A 31 -8.86 12.31 13.14
CA MET A 31 -9.39 11.88 14.41
C MET A 31 -9.07 12.91 15.51
N LYS A 32 -7.84 13.41 15.55
CA LYS A 32 -7.42 14.47 16.50
C LYS A 32 -8.24 15.75 16.32
N LYS A 33 -8.55 16.16 15.08
CA LYS A 33 -9.44 17.31 14.82
C LYS A 33 -10.86 17.11 15.37
N ILE A 34 -11.33 15.86 15.48
CA ILE A 34 -12.68 15.54 15.97
C ILE A 34 -12.74 15.37 17.48
N PHE A 35 -11.75 14.72 18.10
CA PHE A 35 -11.75 14.33 19.50
C PHE A 35 -10.69 15.05 20.35
N GLY A 36 -9.80 15.82 19.74
CA GLY A 36 -8.71 16.52 20.44
C GLY A 36 -7.77 15.54 21.13
N ASP A 37 -7.34 15.87 22.34
CA ASP A 37 -6.46 15.04 23.17
C ASP A 37 -7.19 13.83 23.80
N HIS A 38 -8.51 13.73 23.62
CA HIS A 38 -9.30 12.55 24.01
C HIS A 38 -9.21 11.40 22.99
N TYR A 39 -8.48 11.57 21.91
CA TYR A 39 -8.11 10.48 21.01
C TYR A 39 -6.74 9.92 21.40
N ILE A 40 -6.74 8.69 21.89
CA ILE A 40 -5.55 8.00 22.40
C ILE A 40 -5.33 6.72 21.58
N THR A 41 -4.12 6.55 21.08
CA THR A 41 -3.70 5.31 20.41
C THR A 41 -2.91 4.44 21.36
N VAL A 42 -3.16 3.11 21.33
CA VAL A 42 -2.49 2.13 22.19
C VAL A 42 -1.82 1.08 21.32
N GLY A 43 -0.50 0.93 21.47
CA GLY A 43 0.33 0.05 20.69
C GLY A 43 1.22 -0.89 21.52
N PHE A 44 1.84 -1.84 20.82
CA PHE A 44 2.86 -2.73 21.39
C PHE A 44 4.22 -2.02 21.43
N TYR A 45 4.99 -2.22 22.49
CA TYR A 45 6.32 -1.66 22.61
C TYR A 45 7.38 -2.59 22.01
N ASP A 46 7.91 -2.24 20.82
CA ASP A 46 9.14 -2.82 20.27
C ASP A 46 10.24 -1.75 20.25
N PRO A 47 11.29 -1.84 21.09
CA PRO A 47 12.31 -0.80 21.20
C PRO A 47 13.09 -0.53 19.90
N ARG A 48 13.03 -1.46 18.94
CA ARG A 48 13.70 -1.32 17.62
C ARG A 48 12.89 -0.52 16.61
N LYS A 49 11.58 -0.28 16.88
CA LYS A 49 10.64 0.29 15.91
C LYS A 49 9.84 1.48 16.46
N VAL A 50 10.16 1.97 17.65
CA VAL A 50 9.41 3.03 18.34
C VAL A 50 9.42 4.33 17.55
N GLU A 51 8.23 4.81 17.17
CA GLU A 51 7.97 6.08 16.47
C GLU A 51 7.32 7.10 17.41
N MET A 52 7.89 7.34 18.58
CA MET A 52 7.28 8.15 19.64
C MET A 52 8.22 9.24 20.15
N LEU A 53 7.71 10.47 20.23
CA LEU A 53 8.31 11.53 21.04
C LEU A 53 7.81 11.35 22.48
N LYS A 54 8.71 10.96 23.37
CA LYS A 54 8.38 10.70 24.78
C LYS A 54 7.92 11.98 25.48
N GLU A 55 6.87 11.86 26.26
CA GLU A 55 6.34 12.91 27.16
C GLU A 55 6.00 12.31 28.52
N GLU A 56 5.87 13.17 29.53
CA GLU A 56 5.35 12.75 30.84
C GLU A 56 3.84 12.52 30.74
N PRO A 57 3.35 11.38 31.25
CA PRO A 57 1.92 11.12 31.28
C PRO A 57 1.20 12.07 32.24
N PRO A 58 -0.05 12.49 31.97
CA PRO A 58 -0.86 13.26 32.91
C PRO A 58 -1.06 12.46 34.19
N GLU A 59 -1.21 13.16 35.32
CA GLU A 59 -1.24 12.57 36.68
C GLU A 59 -2.30 11.46 36.86
N TRP A 60 -3.45 11.60 36.22
CA TRP A 60 -4.48 10.56 36.27
C TRP A 60 -4.02 9.25 35.58
N LEU A 61 -3.32 9.36 34.47
CA LEU A 61 -2.81 8.21 33.71
C LEU A 61 -1.61 7.57 34.41
N LYS A 62 -0.74 8.38 35.01
CA LYS A 62 0.40 7.93 35.82
C LYS A 62 -0.03 7.04 36.98
N LYS A 63 -1.14 7.40 37.68
CA LYS A 63 -1.71 6.57 38.76
C LYS A 63 -2.15 5.19 38.26
N ILE A 64 -2.71 5.11 37.02
CA ILE A 64 -3.09 3.83 36.41
C ILE A 64 -1.84 3.01 36.06
N PHE A 65 -0.83 3.64 35.50
CA PHE A 65 0.43 2.95 35.16
C PHE A 65 1.05 2.33 36.41
N VAL A 66 1.24 3.09 37.49
CA VAL A 66 1.79 2.59 38.76
C VAL A 66 0.98 1.40 39.31
N LYS A 67 -0.36 1.44 39.16
CA LYS A 67 -1.22 0.31 39.58
C LYS A 67 -0.95 -0.94 38.77
N LEU A 68 -0.88 -0.83 37.44
CA LEU A 68 -0.75 -1.95 36.52
C LEU A 68 0.70 -2.47 36.41
N GLU A 69 1.70 -1.64 36.68
CA GLU A 69 3.12 -2.04 36.73
C GLU A 69 3.40 -3.11 37.78
N LYS A 70 2.61 -3.18 38.83
CA LYS A 70 2.69 -4.24 39.86
C LYS A 70 2.43 -5.65 39.29
N LEU A 71 1.80 -5.73 38.11
CA LEU A 71 1.51 -6.98 37.42
C LEU A 71 2.63 -7.38 36.42
N GLY A 72 3.68 -6.56 36.28
CA GLY A 72 4.78 -6.80 35.33
C GLY A 72 4.58 -6.10 33.98
N LEU A 73 3.72 -5.08 33.92
CA LEU A 73 3.57 -4.22 32.75
C LEU A 73 4.51 -3.02 32.84
N ARG A 74 4.90 -2.46 31.68
CA ARG A 74 5.57 -1.15 31.60
C ARG A 74 4.89 -0.32 30.53
N PHE A 75 4.76 0.98 30.80
CA PHE A 75 4.07 1.90 29.90
C PHE A 75 5.01 3.01 29.43
N HIS A 76 4.93 3.33 28.14
CA HIS A 76 5.61 4.47 27.55
C HIS A 76 4.55 5.40 26.97
N TYR A 77 4.60 6.69 27.35
CA TYR A 77 3.65 7.69 26.90
C TYR A 77 4.34 8.78 26.08
N GLY A 78 3.63 9.35 25.11
CA GLY A 78 4.13 10.43 24.29
C GLY A 78 3.25 10.75 23.10
N LYS A 79 3.86 11.36 22.09
CA LYS A 79 3.21 11.70 20.82
C LYS A 79 3.70 10.79 19.70
N TRP A 80 2.78 10.29 18.89
CA TRP A 80 3.12 9.49 17.71
C TRP A 80 3.57 10.40 16.57
N ILE A 81 4.84 10.38 16.20
CA ILE A 81 5.46 11.25 15.19
C ILE A 81 4.75 11.09 13.84
N GLU A 82 4.70 9.86 13.32
CA GLU A 82 4.08 9.56 12.03
C GLU A 82 2.54 9.61 12.07
N GLY A 83 1.95 9.56 13.24
CA GLY A 83 0.50 9.64 13.47
C GLY A 83 -0.02 11.06 13.71
N GLY A 84 0.63 12.11 13.21
CA GLY A 84 0.16 13.49 13.35
C GLY A 84 0.20 14.01 14.79
N ASN A 85 1.15 13.56 15.60
CA ASN A 85 1.33 13.94 16.99
C ASN A 85 0.08 13.68 17.87
N VAL A 86 -0.62 12.56 17.66
CA VAL A 86 -1.68 12.10 18.56
C VAL A 86 -1.07 11.45 19.81
N ASN A 87 -1.86 11.37 20.88
CA ASN A 87 -1.46 10.68 22.11
C ASN A 87 -1.21 9.20 21.82
N LEU A 88 -0.08 8.67 22.26
CA LEU A 88 0.34 7.29 22.09
C LEU A 88 0.77 6.69 23.42
N ILE A 89 0.23 5.51 23.72
CA ILE A 89 0.68 4.66 24.82
C ILE A 89 1.22 3.37 24.22
N LEU A 90 2.48 3.04 24.52
CA LEU A 90 3.07 1.77 24.16
C LEU A 90 3.21 0.89 25.40
N ILE A 91 2.77 -0.36 25.30
CA ILE A 91 2.77 -1.31 26.42
C ILE A 91 3.84 -2.37 26.18
N ASP A 92 4.83 -2.45 27.07
CA ASP A 92 5.74 -3.59 27.20
C ASP A 92 5.10 -4.62 28.16
N SER A 93 4.68 -5.73 27.59
CA SER A 93 3.95 -6.79 28.30
C SER A 93 4.77 -8.07 28.51
N LYS A 94 6.08 -8.08 28.24
CA LYS A 94 6.91 -9.31 28.27
C LYS A 94 6.91 -10.02 29.62
N GLU A 95 7.04 -9.26 30.70
CA GLU A 95 7.02 -9.85 32.05
C GLU A 95 5.62 -10.29 32.46
N PHE A 96 4.59 -9.53 32.06
CA PHE A 96 3.19 -9.87 32.26
C PHE A 96 2.81 -11.14 31.49
N GLU A 97 3.20 -11.27 30.24
CA GLU A 97 3.02 -12.48 29.44
C GLU A 97 3.56 -13.72 30.15
N ARG A 98 4.85 -13.65 30.54
CA ARG A 98 5.51 -14.78 31.24
C ARG A 98 4.76 -15.24 32.47
N LYS A 99 4.15 -14.32 33.23
CA LYS A 99 3.45 -14.62 34.50
C LYS A 99 2.01 -15.06 34.29
N HIS A 100 1.30 -14.51 33.30
CA HIS A 100 -0.17 -14.56 33.25
C HIS A 100 -0.75 -15.20 31.99
N VAL A 101 0.01 -15.42 30.93
CA VAL A 101 -0.54 -15.86 29.63
C VAL A 101 -1.31 -17.19 29.73
N ASN A 102 -0.84 -18.14 30.52
CA ASN A 102 -1.50 -19.44 30.68
C ASN A 102 -2.85 -19.32 31.41
N GLU A 103 -2.94 -18.44 32.40
CA GLU A 103 -4.20 -18.15 33.09
C GLU A 103 -5.19 -17.45 32.17
N ILE A 104 -4.72 -16.51 31.35
CA ILE A 104 -5.53 -15.83 30.32
C ILE A 104 -6.06 -16.85 29.31
N LYS A 105 -5.21 -17.75 28.80
CA LYS A 105 -5.63 -18.82 27.89
C LYS A 105 -6.69 -19.74 28.51
N LYS A 106 -6.48 -20.16 29.77
CA LYS A 106 -7.45 -20.96 30.50
C LYS A 106 -8.79 -20.24 30.60
N THR A 107 -8.77 -18.98 31.04
CA THR A 107 -9.98 -18.16 31.19
C THR A 107 -10.71 -17.99 29.84
N PHE A 108 -9.97 -17.78 28.76
CA PHE A 108 -10.56 -17.63 27.42
C PHE A 108 -11.09 -18.95 26.86
N TRP A 109 -10.48 -20.09 27.22
CA TRP A 109 -11.06 -21.40 26.94
C TRP A 109 -12.39 -21.61 27.69
N GLU A 110 -12.40 -21.33 28.97
CA GLU A 110 -13.60 -21.49 29.81
C GLU A 110 -14.75 -20.58 29.35
N THR A 111 -14.45 -19.33 28.99
CA THR A 111 -15.46 -18.32 28.66
C THR A 111 -15.88 -18.33 27.20
N TYR A 112 -14.92 -18.45 26.29
CA TYR A 112 -15.13 -18.26 24.83
C TYR A 112 -14.82 -19.49 24.00
N ARG A 113 -14.34 -20.58 24.60
CA ARG A 113 -13.92 -21.82 23.92
C ARG A 113 -12.77 -21.59 22.92
N ILE A 114 -11.86 -20.66 23.21
CA ILE A 114 -10.70 -20.39 22.37
C ILE A 114 -9.64 -21.46 22.61
N ASP A 115 -9.45 -22.35 21.63
CA ASP A 115 -8.46 -23.42 21.64
C ASP A 115 -7.06 -22.86 21.37
N SER A 116 -6.34 -22.54 22.44
CA SER A 116 -5.03 -21.89 22.39
C SER A 116 -3.92 -22.58 23.20
N LEU A 117 -4.21 -23.79 23.71
CA LEU A 117 -3.28 -24.49 24.60
C LEU A 117 -1.88 -24.67 23.99
N PHE A 118 -1.81 -25.08 22.72
CA PHE A 118 -0.58 -25.31 21.99
C PHE A 118 -0.12 -24.13 21.14
N ALA A 119 -0.77 -22.98 21.25
CA ALA A 119 -0.36 -21.77 20.52
C ALA A 119 0.97 -21.23 21.04
N GLY A 120 1.85 -20.85 20.11
CA GLY A 120 3.21 -20.39 20.36
C GLY A 120 3.34 -18.90 20.71
N PRO A 121 4.58 -18.39 20.74
CA PRO A 121 4.87 -16.99 21.07
C PRO A 121 4.16 -15.98 20.17
N ASP A 122 3.98 -16.31 18.88
CA ASP A 122 3.29 -15.49 17.87
C ASP A 122 1.80 -15.27 18.16
N TYR A 123 1.22 -16.05 19.08
CA TYR A 123 -0.11 -15.86 19.65
C TYR A 123 -0.04 -15.28 21.06
N ASN A 124 0.88 -15.76 21.89
CA ASN A 124 0.96 -15.42 23.31
C ASN A 124 1.25 -13.94 23.55
N GLU A 125 2.22 -13.40 22.82
CA GLU A 125 2.63 -12.00 22.95
C GLU A 125 1.49 -11.03 22.61
N PRO A 126 0.80 -11.12 21.45
CA PRO A 126 -0.36 -10.28 21.15
C PRO A 126 -1.53 -10.48 22.14
N LEU A 127 -1.78 -11.71 22.59
CA LEU A 127 -2.84 -11.99 23.56
C LEU A 127 -2.59 -11.26 24.88
N ALA A 128 -1.40 -11.42 25.46
CA ALA A 128 -1.03 -10.79 26.73
C ALA A 128 -1.02 -9.25 26.63
N TRP A 129 -0.45 -8.73 25.54
CA TRP A 129 -0.43 -7.30 25.25
C TRP A 129 -1.84 -6.73 25.13
N SER A 130 -2.70 -7.33 24.33
CA SER A 130 -4.05 -6.81 24.13
C SER A 130 -4.92 -6.93 25.39
N TYR A 131 -4.74 -7.99 26.17
CA TYR A 131 -5.39 -8.14 27.46
C TYR A 131 -5.00 -6.99 28.41
N ALA A 132 -3.70 -6.62 28.46
CA ALA A 132 -3.20 -5.48 29.21
C ALA A 132 -3.78 -4.14 28.72
N ALA A 133 -3.96 -3.98 27.40
CA ALA A 133 -4.64 -2.82 26.83
C ALA A 133 -6.11 -2.73 27.30
N GLY A 134 -6.81 -3.85 27.38
CA GLY A 134 -8.16 -3.90 27.98
C GLY A 134 -8.18 -3.46 29.45
N MET A 135 -7.20 -3.94 30.24
CA MET A 135 -7.06 -3.53 31.66
C MET A 135 -6.79 -2.02 31.79
N LEU A 136 -5.90 -1.47 30.96
CA LEU A 136 -5.62 -0.03 30.94
C LEU A 136 -6.88 0.79 30.68
N ILE A 137 -7.66 0.41 29.67
CA ILE A 137 -8.89 1.12 29.28
C ILE A 137 -9.98 1.00 30.34
N GLU A 138 -10.14 -0.17 30.98
CA GLU A 138 -11.07 -0.34 32.11
C GLU A 138 -10.73 0.60 33.28
N GLU A 139 -9.47 0.69 33.66
CA GLU A 139 -9.04 1.58 34.73
C GLU A 139 -9.19 3.06 34.32
N ALA A 140 -8.91 3.41 33.08
CA ALA A 140 -9.10 4.76 32.57
C ALA A 140 -10.58 5.18 32.59
N ALA A 141 -11.48 4.33 32.16
CA ALA A 141 -12.92 4.61 32.13
C ALA A 141 -13.55 4.85 33.53
N LYS A 142 -12.87 4.44 34.60
CA LYS A 142 -13.29 4.74 35.99
C LYS A 142 -12.97 6.19 36.42
N ILE A 143 -12.10 6.88 35.68
CA ILE A 143 -11.57 8.21 36.01
C ILE A 143 -11.99 9.25 34.98
N THR A 144 -12.06 8.87 33.69
CA THR A 144 -12.48 9.77 32.62
C THR A 144 -13.93 10.20 32.77
N THR A 145 -14.25 11.40 32.29
CA THR A 145 -15.62 11.92 32.28
C THR A 145 -16.28 11.66 30.93
N GLY A 146 -17.53 11.21 30.99
CA GLY A 146 -18.31 10.87 29.80
C GLY A 146 -18.21 9.39 29.43
N ILE A 147 -18.48 9.06 28.18
CA ILE A 147 -18.47 7.68 27.70
C ILE A 147 -17.22 7.46 26.84
N ASP A 148 -16.42 6.49 27.25
CA ASP A 148 -15.25 6.03 26.50
C ASP A 148 -15.67 4.98 25.47
N VAL A 149 -15.08 5.01 24.29
CA VAL A 149 -15.19 3.93 23.29
C VAL A 149 -13.82 3.31 23.06
N ALA A 150 -13.74 1.99 23.14
CA ALA A 150 -12.53 1.23 22.82
C ALA A 150 -12.68 0.59 21.43
N HIS A 151 -11.77 0.92 20.50
CA HIS A 151 -11.74 0.42 19.14
C HIS A 151 -10.53 -0.49 18.93
N PHE A 152 -10.78 -1.77 18.69
CA PHE A 152 -9.77 -2.81 18.54
C PHE A 152 -9.62 -3.24 17.08
N HIS A 153 -8.39 -3.41 16.61
CA HIS A 153 -8.07 -3.80 15.25
C HIS A 153 -7.44 -5.19 15.18
N GLU A 154 -8.04 -6.08 14.40
CA GLU A 154 -7.58 -7.45 14.13
C GLU A 154 -7.58 -8.35 15.37
N TRP A 155 -7.38 -9.67 15.15
CA TRP A 155 -7.27 -10.65 16.22
C TRP A 155 -6.18 -10.31 17.24
N LEU A 156 -5.09 -9.66 16.80
CA LEU A 156 -3.97 -9.23 17.63
C LEU A 156 -4.40 -8.38 18.82
N SER A 157 -5.43 -7.56 18.66
CA SER A 157 -5.99 -6.73 19.73
C SER A 157 -7.28 -7.31 20.35
N GLY A 158 -7.76 -8.43 19.82
CA GLY A 158 -9.03 -9.05 20.23
C GLY A 158 -9.08 -9.44 21.72
N GLY A 159 -7.94 -9.82 22.30
CA GLY A 159 -7.86 -10.18 23.71
C GLY A 159 -8.28 -9.04 24.66
N GLY A 160 -8.02 -7.79 24.31
CA GLY A 160 -8.45 -6.62 25.10
C GLY A 160 -9.95 -6.40 25.05
N LEU A 161 -10.56 -6.57 23.89
CA LEU A 161 -12.01 -6.54 23.74
C LEU A 161 -12.68 -7.64 24.57
N LEU A 162 -12.17 -8.85 24.47
CA LEU A 162 -12.70 -10.01 25.21
C LEU A 162 -12.55 -9.84 26.73
N TYR A 163 -11.46 -9.22 27.19
CA TYR A 163 -11.29 -8.82 28.58
C TYR A 163 -12.40 -7.87 29.03
N LEU A 164 -12.63 -6.77 28.30
CA LEU A 164 -13.66 -5.78 28.63
C LEU A 164 -15.07 -6.40 28.64
N ALA A 165 -15.37 -7.28 27.68
CA ALA A 165 -16.64 -7.98 27.61
C ALA A 165 -16.84 -8.94 28.80
N MET A 166 -15.83 -9.74 29.15
CA MET A 166 -15.85 -10.66 30.28
C MET A 166 -16.02 -9.92 31.62
N LYS A 167 -15.32 -8.79 31.79
CA LYS A 167 -15.43 -7.95 33.00
C LYS A 167 -16.72 -7.13 33.03
N ARG A 168 -17.50 -7.14 31.97
CA ARG A 168 -18.66 -6.25 31.81
C ARG A 168 -18.30 -4.78 32.07
N ALA A 169 -17.11 -4.38 31.58
CA ALA A 169 -16.60 -3.03 31.78
C ALA A 169 -17.56 -2.00 31.16
N ASN A 170 -17.66 -0.83 31.77
CA ASN A 170 -18.52 0.26 31.29
C ASN A 170 -17.89 1.00 30.09
N VAL A 171 -17.49 0.24 29.06
CA VAL A 171 -16.78 0.72 27.87
C VAL A 171 -17.40 0.09 26.62
N PRO A 172 -18.15 0.85 25.81
CA PRO A 172 -18.60 0.42 24.49
C PRO A 172 -17.42 0.03 23.59
N THR A 173 -17.58 -1.06 22.86
CA THR A 173 -16.51 -1.64 22.04
C THR A 173 -16.82 -1.62 20.55
N VAL A 174 -15.79 -1.31 19.76
CA VAL A 174 -15.78 -1.48 18.29
C VAL A 174 -14.67 -2.43 17.94
N PHE A 175 -14.95 -3.39 17.05
CA PHE A 175 -13.95 -4.30 16.50
C PHE A 175 -13.86 -4.17 14.99
N THR A 176 -12.66 -4.01 14.45
CA THR A 176 -12.41 -3.96 13.00
C THR A 176 -11.53 -5.11 12.54
N THR A 177 -12.05 -5.93 11.63
CA THR A 177 -11.27 -6.89 10.86
C THR A 177 -10.88 -6.27 9.52
N HIS A 178 -9.58 -6.17 9.26
CA HIS A 178 -9.04 -5.69 7.99
C HIS A 178 -8.96 -6.81 6.95
N ALA A 179 -8.66 -8.03 7.37
CA ALA A 179 -8.74 -9.27 6.62
C ALA A 179 -8.82 -10.42 7.62
N THR A 180 -9.66 -11.41 7.41
CA THR A 180 -9.71 -12.52 8.37
C THR A 180 -8.40 -13.30 8.40
N VAL A 181 -8.05 -13.85 9.55
CA VAL A 181 -6.88 -14.73 9.70
C VAL A 181 -6.95 -15.87 8.69
N LEU A 182 -8.11 -16.53 8.63
CA LEU A 182 -8.32 -17.66 7.73
C LEU A 182 -8.35 -17.23 6.25
N GLY A 183 -8.97 -16.11 5.91
CA GLY A 183 -8.99 -15.58 4.55
C GLY A 183 -7.57 -15.27 4.03
N ARG A 184 -6.69 -14.74 4.90
CA ARG A 184 -5.25 -14.56 4.56
C ARG A 184 -4.56 -15.90 4.31
N ALA A 185 -4.78 -16.90 5.17
CA ALA A 185 -4.15 -18.21 5.05
C ALA A 185 -4.59 -18.94 3.76
N LEU A 186 -5.86 -18.81 3.37
CA LEU A 186 -6.44 -19.46 2.20
C LEU A 186 -6.36 -18.59 0.91
N GLY A 187 -5.78 -17.38 0.98
CA GLY A 187 -5.76 -16.45 -0.17
C GLY A 187 -7.16 -16.07 -0.66
N GLY A 188 -8.12 -15.92 0.26
CA GLY A 188 -9.51 -15.56 -0.01
C GLY A 188 -10.42 -16.70 -0.48
N LYS A 189 -9.94 -17.94 -0.56
CA LYS A 189 -10.71 -19.12 -0.98
C LYS A 189 -11.51 -19.70 0.20
N VAL A 190 -12.49 -18.96 0.68
CA VAL A 190 -13.28 -19.31 1.87
C VAL A 190 -14.66 -19.90 1.54
N ASP A 191 -14.98 -20.12 0.28
CA ASP A 191 -16.27 -20.66 -0.14
C ASP A 191 -16.34 -22.17 0.04
N GLY A 192 -17.38 -22.63 0.73
CA GLY A 192 -17.66 -24.05 0.90
C GLY A 192 -16.75 -24.78 1.89
N VAL A 193 -15.93 -24.07 2.67
CA VAL A 193 -15.04 -24.65 3.68
C VAL A 193 -15.67 -24.62 5.06
N ASP A 194 -15.31 -25.56 5.95
CA ASP A 194 -15.54 -25.44 7.38
C ASP A 194 -14.44 -24.54 7.99
N PRO A 195 -14.78 -23.35 8.51
CA PRO A 195 -13.75 -22.41 8.95
C PRO A 195 -12.88 -22.90 10.10
N GLU A 196 -13.44 -23.68 11.03
CA GLU A 196 -12.68 -24.16 12.19
C GLU A 196 -11.79 -25.34 11.83
N GLN A 197 -12.25 -26.23 10.94
CA GLN A 197 -11.43 -27.32 10.42
C GLN A 197 -10.25 -26.76 9.63
N GLU A 198 -10.48 -25.88 8.67
CA GLU A 198 -9.43 -25.26 7.87
C GLU A 198 -8.45 -24.45 8.72
N ALA A 199 -8.94 -23.74 9.75
CA ALA A 199 -8.07 -22.99 10.65
C ALA A 199 -7.15 -23.92 11.47
N ARG A 200 -7.58 -25.15 11.79
CA ARG A 200 -6.74 -26.17 12.41
C ARG A 200 -5.69 -26.70 11.43
N GLU A 201 -6.10 -27.04 10.21
CA GLU A 201 -5.19 -27.53 9.16
C GLU A 201 -4.13 -26.50 8.79
N MET A 202 -4.51 -25.20 8.75
CA MET A 202 -3.59 -24.09 8.52
C MET A 202 -2.77 -23.68 9.76
N GLY A 203 -2.97 -24.28 10.91
CA GLY A 203 -2.26 -23.94 12.15
C GLY A 203 -2.61 -22.57 12.74
N VAL A 204 -3.78 -22.02 12.40
CA VAL A 204 -4.21 -20.66 12.83
C VAL A 204 -5.45 -20.67 13.73
N ILE A 205 -5.83 -21.82 14.29
CA ILE A 205 -7.09 -21.98 15.02
C ILE A 205 -7.23 -21.03 16.21
N ALA A 206 -6.20 -20.84 17.03
CA ALA A 206 -6.26 -19.95 18.19
C ALA A 206 -6.50 -18.48 17.77
N LYS A 207 -5.82 -18.03 16.71
CA LYS A 207 -5.98 -16.69 16.13
C LYS A 207 -7.39 -16.51 15.55
N HIS A 208 -7.85 -17.49 14.78
CA HIS A 208 -9.19 -17.51 14.19
C HIS A 208 -10.30 -17.45 15.24
N LEU A 209 -10.23 -18.29 16.28
CA LEU A 209 -11.23 -18.29 17.35
C LEU A 209 -11.21 -17.00 18.17
N THR A 210 -10.04 -16.39 18.38
CA THR A 210 -9.94 -15.08 19.04
C THR A 210 -10.60 -13.99 18.18
N GLU A 211 -10.36 -13.97 16.87
CA GLU A 211 -11.00 -13.05 15.93
C GLU A 211 -12.52 -13.23 15.92
N LYS A 212 -12.98 -14.47 15.83
CA LYS A 212 -14.41 -14.83 15.87
C LYS A 212 -15.08 -14.39 17.15
N ALA A 213 -14.47 -14.70 18.30
CA ALA A 213 -14.98 -14.30 19.60
C ALA A 213 -15.02 -12.77 19.76
N ALA A 214 -13.97 -12.05 19.35
CA ALA A 214 -13.94 -10.58 19.38
C ALA A 214 -15.01 -9.98 18.47
N ALA A 215 -15.15 -10.49 17.24
CA ALA A 215 -16.19 -10.05 16.33
C ALA A 215 -17.61 -10.26 16.91
N VAL A 216 -17.88 -11.40 17.54
CA VAL A 216 -19.20 -11.72 18.11
C VAL A 216 -19.52 -10.86 19.35
N ASN A 217 -18.53 -10.59 20.21
CA ASN A 217 -18.74 -9.89 21.49
C ASN A 217 -18.63 -8.36 21.39
N ALA A 218 -18.15 -7.81 20.28
CA ALA A 218 -18.11 -6.35 20.08
C ALA A 218 -19.52 -5.74 20.04
N ASP A 219 -19.71 -4.55 20.62
CA ASP A 219 -20.96 -3.81 20.47
C ASP A 219 -21.20 -3.39 19.03
N VAL A 220 -20.14 -3.03 18.30
CA VAL A 220 -20.17 -2.78 16.86
C VAL A 220 -19.02 -3.51 16.18
N PHE A 221 -19.33 -4.26 15.13
CA PHE A 221 -18.38 -4.95 14.29
C PHE A 221 -18.25 -4.24 12.93
N THR A 222 -17.02 -3.98 12.50
CA THR A 222 -16.74 -3.27 11.24
C THR A 222 -15.70 -4.01 10.40
N THR A 223 -15.72 -3.76 9.08
CA THR A 223 -14.71 -4.23 8.15
C THR A 223 -14.33 -3.12 7.18
N VAL A 224 -13.17 -3.24 6.52
CA VAL A 224 -12.62 -2.18 5.66
C VAL A 224 -13.17 -2.18 4.23
N SER A 225 -13.93 -3.21 3.84
CA SER A 225 -14.49 -3.32 2.50
C SER A 225 -15.69 -4.27 2.46
N ASP A 226 -16.48 -4.16 1.39
CA ASP A 226 -17.60 -5.08 1.13
C ASP A 226 -17.12 -6.51 0.90
N VAL A 227 -15.95 -6.70 0.29
CA VAL A 227 -15.34 -8.03 0.06
C VAL A 227 -15.09 -8.73 1.40
N ILE A 228 -14.44 -8.02 2.34
CA ILE A 228 -14.22 -8.55 3.69
C ILE A 228 -15.53 -8.66 4.46
N GLY A 229 -16.51 -7.79 4.20
CA GLY A 229 -17.86 -7.92 4.77
C GLY A 229 -18.56 -9.22 4.38
N GLU A 230 -18.38 -9.70 3.16
CA GLU A 230 -18.86 -11.01 2.70
C GLU A 230 -18.04 -12.17 3.31
N GLU A 231 -16.72 -12.01 3.37
CA GLU A 231 -15.79 -12.98 3.95
C GLU A 231 -16.09 -13.26 5.43
N VAL A 232 -16.20 -12.22 6.27
CA VAL A 232 -16.43 -12.36 7.71
C VAL A 232 -17.76 -13.02 8.04
N LYS A 233 -18.78 -12.84 7.20
CA LYS A 233 -20.05 -13.53 7.35
C LYS A 233 -19.89 -15.06 7.25
N LYS A 234 -19.03 -15.52 6.32
CA LYS A 234 -18.76 -16.94 6.09
C LYS A 234 -17.80 -17.50 7.16
N VAL A 235 -16.76 -16.76 7.47
CA VAL A 235 -15.63 -17.19 8.30
C VAL A 235 -15.88 -16.99 9.80
N LEU A 236 -16.45 -15.86 10.20
CA LEU A 236 -16.68 -15.49 11.60
C LEU A 236 -18.15 -15.64 12.03
N GLY A 237 -19.07 -15.91 11.10
CA GLY A 237 -20.50 -16.06 11.37
C GLY A 237 -21.25 -14.75 11.70
N ARG A 238 -20.60 -13.58 11.61
CA ARG A 238 -21.21 -12.27 11.87
C ARG A 238 -21.03 -11.33 10.68
N LYS A 239 -22.10 -10.64 10.29
CA LYS A 239 -22.03 -9.54 9.32
C LYS A 239 -21.50 -8.28 9.99
N PRO A 240 -20.72 -7.44 9.29
CA PRO A 240 -20.33 -6.14 9.81
C PRO A 240 -21.55 -5.23 9.94
N ASP A 241 -21.58 -4.43 10.99
CA ASP A 241 -22.60 -3.40 11.20
C ASP A 241 -22.36 -2.20 10.29
N ILE A 242 -21.10 -1.86 10.06
CA ILE A 242 -20.68 -0.74 9.20
C ILE A 242 -19.41 -1.14 8.44
N ILE A 243 -19.34 -0.79 7.15
CA ILE A 243 -18.10 -0.88 6.38
C ILE A 243 -17.34 0.45 6.56
N THR A 244 -16.16 0.39 7.15
CA THR A 244 -15.28 1.53 7.39
C THR A 244 -14.17 1.56 6.33
N TYR A 245 -14.50 2.03 5.12
CA TYR A 245 -13.54 2.07 4.01
C TYR A 245 -12.26 2.81 4.38
N ASN A 246 -11.13 2.26 3.96
CA ASN A 246 -9.85 2.94 4.05
C ASN A 246 -9.80 4.12 3.06
N ALA A 247 -8.98 5.10 3.36
CA ALA A 247 -8.92 6.34 2.60
C ALA A 247 -7.49 6.92 2.61
N LEU A 248 -7.30 7.95 1.78
CA LEU A 248 -6.06 8.72 1.74
C LEU A 248 -6.15 9.95 2.64
N ASP A 249 -4.98 10.36 3.13
CA ASP A 249 -4.82 11.64 3.80
C ASP A 249 -4.73 12.75 2.74
N GLU A 250 -5.78 13.55 2.65
CA GLU A 250 -5.84 14.64 1.68
C GLU A 250 -4.82 15.76 1.96
N THR A 251 -4.30 15.86 3.17
CA THR A 251 -3.29 16.88 3.50
C THR A 251 -1.93 16.57 2.86
N LYS A 252 -1.71 15.32 2.47
CA LYS A 252 -0.51 14.86 1.78
C LYS A 252 -0.64 14.90 0.24
N LEU A 253 -1.81 15.28 -0.27
CA LEU A 253 -2.05 15.40 -1.70
C LEU A 253 -1.87 16.86 -2.13
N ASP A 254 -0.92 17.12 -3.03
CA ASP A 254 -0.76 18.40 -3.67
C ASP A 254 -2.03 18.81 -4.42
N ASP A 255 -2.18 20.11 -4.69
CA ASP A 255 -3.22 20.56 -5.62
C ASP A 255 -2.94 20.03 -7.04
N LEU A 256 -4.00 19.94 -7.86
CA LEU A 256 -3.93 19.32 -9.18
C LEU A 256 -2.92 20.01 -10.10
N SER A 257 -2.81 21.33 -10.06
CA SER A 257 -1.91 22.09 -10.94
C SER A 257 -0.44 21.88 -10.55
N GLN A 258 -0.15 21.83 -9.27
CA GLN A 258 1.16 21.49 -8.75
C GLN A 258 1.53 20.04 -9.08
N LEU A 259 0.59 19.13 -8.92
CA LEU A 259 0.81 17.71 -9.20
C LEU A 259 1.10 17.46 -10.69
N ILE A 260 0.40 18.16 -11.60
CA ILE A 260 0.68 18.08 -13.05
C ILE A 260 2.09 18.58 -13.37
N ARG A 261 2.51 19.73 -12.81
CA ARG A 261 3.88 20.24 -13.00
C ARG A 261 4.94 19.26 -12.48
N THR A 262 4.70 18.70 -11.30
CA THR A 262 5.56 17.68 -10.69
C THR A 262 5.66 16.44 -11.58
N LYS A 263 4.53 15.97 -12.13
CA LYS A 263 4.47 14.83 -13.05
C LYS A 263 5.40 15.02 -14.25
N PHE A 264 5.32 16.16 -14.94
CA PHE A 264 6.17 16.39 -16.10
C PHE A 264 7.66 16.39 -15.74
N LYS A 265 8.05 17.05 -14.66
CA LYS A 265 9.45 17.07 -14.18
C LYS A 265 9.95 15.67 -13.80
N LEU A 266 9.12 14.88 -13.12
CA LEU A 266 9.49 13.51 -12.74
C LEU A 266 9.53 12.59 -13.96
N ARG A 267 8.67 12.84 -14.96
CA ARG A 267 8.66 12.12 -16.22
C ARG A 267 9.97 12.29 -17.01
N GLU A 268 10.51 13.50 -17.05
CA GLU A 268 11.81 13.80 -17.67
C GLU A 268 12.92 12.96 -17.04
N LYS A 269 12.97 12.89 -15.70
CA LYS A 269 13.95 12.08 -14.97
C LYS A 269 13.82 10.59 -15.31
N LEU A 270 12.59 10.07 -15.40
CA LEU A 270 12.34 8.67 -15.73
C LEU A 270 12.67 8.38 -17.20
N GLU A 271 12.47 9.35 -18.09
CA GLU A 271 12.87 9.27 -19.49
C GLU A 271 14.39 9.21 -19.65
N GLU A 272 15.15 9.99 -18.87
CA GLU A 272 16.61 9.90 -18.85
C GLU A 272 17.10 8.49 -18.45
N PHE A 273 16.46 7.92 -17.43
CA PHE A 273 16.73 6.54 -17.06
C PHE A 273 16.49 5.56 -18.23
N LEU A 274 15.32 5.66 -18.88
CA LEU A 274 14.97 4.79 -20.01
C LEU A 274 15.92 4.97 -21.21
N LYS A 275 16.32 6.20 -21.51
CA LYS A 275 17.30 6.47 -22.56
C LYS A 275 18.65 5.83 -22.24
N ALA A 276 19.17 6.02 -21.03
CA ALA A 276 20.43 5.40 -20.59
C ALA A 276 20.36 3.86 -20.62
N TYR A 277 19.18 3.30 -20.34
CA TYR A 277 18.96 1.85 -20.27
C TYR A 277 18.85 1.18 -21.64
N PHE A 278 18.13 1.78 -22.60
CA PHE A 278 17.79 1.16 -23.88
C PHE A 278 18.64 1.61 -25.07
N LEU A 279 19.01 2.91 -25.16
CA LEU A 279 19.74 3.43 -26.32
C LEU A 279 21.09 2.76 -26.61
N PRO A 280 21.85 2.23 -25.62
CA PRO A 280 23.08 1.50 -25.90
C PRO A 280 22.88 0.22 -26.72
N TYR A 281 21.67 -0.27 -26.86
CA TYR A 281 21.36 -1.52 -27.56
C TYR A 281 20.69 -1.31 -28.90
N TYR A 282 19.75 -0.35 -29.01
CA TYR A 282 19.01 -0.03 -30.25
C TYR A 282 18.36 1.36 -30.18
N SER A 283 18.01 1.89 -31.33
CA SER A 283 17.33 3.19 -31.43
C SER A 283 15.86 3.09 -31.05
N MET A 284 15.37 4.07 -30.31
CA MET A 284 13.97 4.18 -29.92
C MET A 284 13.47 5.62 -30.03
N ASN A 285 12.17 5.79 -30.31
CA ASN A 285 11.52 7.10 -30.24
C ASN A 285 10.93 7.31 -28.84
N PHE A 286 11.33 8.39 -28.19
CA PHE A 286 10.89 8.78 -26.83
C PHE A 286 9.86 9.92 -26.81
N GLU A 287 9.26 10.28 -27.94
CA GLU A 287 8.31 11.40 -28.00
C GLU A 287 6.97 11.06 -27.36
N ASP A 288 6.46 9.85 -27.60
CA ASP A 288 5.13 9.43 -27.13
C ASP A 288 5.05 7.94 -26.77
N TYR A 289 5.13 7.65 -25.49
CA TYR A 289 4.99 6.31 -24.91
C TYR A 289 4.41 6.39 -23.49
N PRO A 290 3.51 5.51 -23.09
CA PRO A 290 3.06 5.40 -21.71
C PRO A 290 4.05 4.61 -20.86
N ILE A 291 4.09 4.93 -19.56
CA ILE A 291 4.75 4.12 -18.54
C ILE A 291 3.68 3.38 -17.74
N ILE A 292 3.72 2.06 -17.82
CA ILE A 292 2.79 1.16 -17.12
C ILE A 292 3.55 0.45 -16.02
N TYR A 293 2.91 0.24 -14.88
CA TYR A 293 3.59 -0.41 -13.76
C TYR A 293 2.65 -1.24 -12.90
N THR A 294 3.25 -2.17 -12.18
CA THR A 294 2.66 -2.83 -11.02
C THR A 294 3.62 -2.75 -9.84
N SER A 295 3.12 -2.85 -8.62
CA SER A 295 3.94 -2.81 -7.41
C SER A 295 3.34 -3.66 -6.30
N GLY A 296 4.18 -4.21 -5.44
CA GLY A 296 3.74 -4.98 -4.27
C GLY A 296 4.86 -5.83 -3.68
N ARG A 297 4.55 -6.50 -2.58
CA ARG A 297 5.43 -7.54 -2.00
C ARG A 297 5.55 -8.71 -2.98
N TYR A 298 6.65 -9.44 -2.92
CA TYR A 298 6.88 -10.60 -3.78
C TYR A 298 5.95 -11.78 -3.43
N GLU A 299 4.67 -11.59 -3.68
CA GLU A 299 3.61 -12.60 -3.57
C GLU A 299 3.08 -12.89 -4.99
N PHE A 300 3.87 -13.64 -5.77
CA PHE A 300 3.76 -13.75 -7.24
C PHE A 300 2.32 -13.96 -7.73
N TYR A 301 1.62 -14.97 -7.17
CA TYR A 301 0.24 -15.27 -7.56
C TYR A 301 -0.78 -14.37 -6.86
N ASN A 302 -0.62 -14.13 -5.55
CA ASN A 302 -1.59 -13.33 -4.80
C ASN A 302 -1.71 -11.89 -5.31
N LYS A 303 -0.57 -11.28 -5.67
CA LYS A 303 -0.51 -9.94 -6.24
C LYS A 303 -0.80 -9.91 -7.75
N GLY A 304 -0.99 -11.07 -8.39
CA GLY A 304 -1.35 -11.18 -9.80
C GLY A 304 -0.25 -10.75 -10.77
N PHE A 305 1.03 -10.88 -10.38
CA PHE A 305 2.14 -10.54 -11.27
C PHE A 305 2.16 -11.43 -12.52
N ASP A 306 1.78 -12.69 -12.39
CA ASP A 306 1.57 -13.60 -13.52
C ASP A 306 0.53 -13.07 -14.51
N LEU A 307 -0.59 -12.54 -14.01
CA LEU A 307 -1.65 -11.97 -14.84
C LEU A 307 -1.21 -10.67 -15.53
N PHE A 308 -0.47 -9.83 -14.80
CA PHE A 308 0.11 -8.61 -15.36
C PHE A 308 1.09 -8.92 -16.50
N ILE A 309 2.01 -9.87 -16.29
CA ILE A 309 2.99 -10.28 -17.31
C ILE A 309 2.29 -10.86 -18.53
N LYS A 310 1.28 -11.72 -18.36
CA LYS A 310 0.47 -12.24 -19.47
C LYS A 310 -0.25 -11.13 -20.24
N ALA A 311 -0.77 -10.13 -19.53
CA ALA A 311 -1.39 -8.97 -20.18
C ALA A 311 -0.38 -8.14 -20.98
N LEU A 312 0.85 -7.97 -20.49
CA LEU A 312 1.95 -7.33 -21.22
C LEU A 312 2.33 -8.14 -22.47
N GLY A 313 2.42 -9.47 -22.35
CA GLY A 313 2.69 -10.36 -23.50
C GLY A 313 1.63 -10.24 -24.59
N TYR A 314 0.35 -10.25 -24.19
CA TYR A 314 -0.78 -10.00 -25.10
C TYR A 314 -0.66 -8.63 -25.78
N ALA A 315 -0.39 -7.57 -25.03
CA ALA A 315 -0.24 -6.23 -25.57
C ALA A 315 0.96 -6.12 -26.54
N ASN A 316 2.10 -6.73 -26.20
CA ASN A 316 3.28 -6.78 -27.06
C ASN A 316 2.96 -7.42 -28.41
N GLN A 317 2.28 -8.57 -28.39
CA GLN A 317 1.86 -9.25 -29.61
C GLN A 317 0.90 -8.37 -30.44
N LYS A 318 -0.13 -7.80 -29.86
CA LYS A 318 -1.12 -6.98 -30.57
C LYS A 318 -0.53 -5.70 -31.18
N LEU A 319 0.36 -5.01 -30.47
CA LEU A 319 1.07 -3.84 -30.99
C LEU A 319 2.02 -4.20 -32.13
N LYS A 320 2.65 -5.39 -32.10
CA LYS A 320 3.47 -5.90 -33.21
C LYS A 320 2.61 -6.25 -34.44
N GLU A 321 1.51 -6.96 -34.26
CA GLU A 321 0.56 -7.35 -35.34
C GLU A 321 -0.02 -6.13 -36.06
N SER A 322 -0.27 -5.03 -35.36
CA SER A 322 -0.78 -3.77 -35.91
C SER A 322 0.27 -2.90 -36.60
N ASN A 323 1.52 -3.35 -36.70
CA ASN A 323 2.68 -2.57 -37.18
C ASN A 323 2.80 -1.18 -36.52
N SER A 324 2.30 -1.04 -35.28
CA SER A 324 2.34 0.22 -34.53
C SER A 324 3.77 0.66 -34.25
N SER A 325 4.07 1.93 -34.46
CA SER A 325 5.31 2.56 -33.99
C SER A 325 5.27 2.84 -32.48
N LYS A 326 4.10 2.73 -31.85
CA LYS A 326 3.91 2.94 -30.41
C LYS A 326 4.55 1.82 -29.60
N TRP A 327 5.11 2.19 -28.47
CA TRP A 327 5.68 1.24 -27.51
C TRP A 327 5.30 1.64 -26.07
N VAL A 328 5.51 0.74 -25.15
CA VAL A 328 5.16 0.86 -23.73
C VAL A 328 6.38 0.56 -22.88
N ALA A 329 6.70 1.39 -21.91
CA ALA A 329 7.63 1.07 -20.83
C ALA A 329 6.85 0.42 -19.67
N ALA A 330 7.20 -0.81 -19.32
CA ALA A 330 6.52 -1.57 -18.27
C ALA A 330 7.46 -1.85 -17.09
N PHE A 331 7.04 -1.48 -15.86
CA PHE A 331 7.83 -1.70 -14.67
C PHE A 331 7.14 -2.67 -13.71
N LEU A 332 7.91 -3.62 -13.17
CA LEU A 332 7.53 -4.45 -12.04
C LEU A 332 8.33 -3.99 -10.82
N LEU A 333 7.70 -3.23 -9.94
CA LEU A 333 8.30 -2.68 -8.72
C LEU A 333 8.06 -3.68 -7.57
N VAL A 334 8.85 -4.74 -7.53
CA VAL A 334 8.64 -5.88 -6.62
C VAL A 334 9.95 -6.19 -5.90
N PRO A 335 10.11 -5.77 -4.63
CA PRO A 335 11.34 -5.98 -3.89
C PRO A 335 11.71 -7.47 -3.78
N ALA A 336 12.98 -7.77 -4.08
CA ALA A 336 13.61 -9.09 -3.97
C ALA A 336 15.03 -8.95 -3.43
N GLY A 337 15.70 -10.06 -3.15
CA GLY A 337 17.10 -10.05 -2.73
C GLY A 337 18.03 -9.61 -3.85
N THR A 338 18.85 -8.59 -3.63
CA THR A 338 19.82 -8.06 -4.60
C THR A 338 21.20 -7.90 -4.01
N LEU A 339 22.23 -7.95 -4.87
CA LEU A 339 23.63 -7.73 -4.52
C LEU A 339 24.17 -6.36 -4.98
N GLY A 340 23.41 -5.66 -5.84
CA GLY A 340 23.79 -4.36 -6.41
C GLY A 340 23.36 -4.23 -7.87
N VAL A 341 23.66 -3.11 -8.49
CA VAL A 341 23.40 -2.86 -9.91
C VAL A 341 24.38 -3.67 -10.78
N LYS A 342 23.91 -4.21 -11.91
CA LYS A 342 24.77 -4.89 -12.88
C LYS A 342 25.80 -3.94 -13.48
N ASP A 343 27.05 -4.39 -13.63
CA ASP A 343 28.14 -3.58 -14.19
C ASP A 343 27.84 -3.00 -15.56
N GLU A 344 27.21 -3.79 -16.44
CA GLU A 344 26.83 -3.31 -17.78
C GLU A 344 25.81 -2.16 -17.73
N VAL A 345 24.93 -2.16 -16.74
CA VAL A 345 23.95 -1.09 -16.53
C VAL A 345 24.66 0.16 -16.01
N ILE A 346 25.56 0.01 -15.02
CA ILE A 346 26.36 1.13 -14.50
C ILE A 346 27.16 1.80 -15.65
N GLN A 347 27.83 1.00 -16.47
CA GLN A 347 28.58 1.49 -17.62
C GLN A 347 27.69 2.27 -18.61
N ASN A 348 26.48 1.77 -18.90
CA ASN A 348 25.53 2.46 -19.76
C ASN A 348 25.16 3.84 -19.23
N PHE A 349 24.89 3.93 -17.92
CA PHE A 349 24.54 5.20 -17.28
C PHE A 349 25.73 6.19 -17.25
N VAL A 350 26.93 5.72 -16.96
CA VAL A 350 28.14 6.56 -16.97
C VAL A 350 28.37 7.13 -18.38
N VAL A 351 28.31 6.29 -19.40
CA VAL A 351 28.52 6.70 -20.79
C VAL A 351 27.41 7.66 -21.25
N TYR A 352 26.14 7.40 -20.91
CA TYR A 352 25.01 8.29 -21.22
C TYR A 352 25.18 9.67 -20.58
N ARG A 353 25.56 9.72 -19.31
CA ARG A 353 25.80 10.96 -18.58
C ARG A 353 26.93 11.76 -19.22
N ARG A 354 28.04 11.11 -19.53
CA ARG A 354 29.19 11.75 -20.16
C ARG A 354 28.85 12.29 -21.56
N MET A 355 28.08 11.54 -22.34
CA MET A 355 27.57 12.01 -23.64
C MET A 355 26.71 13.26 -23.48
N LYS A 356 25.79 13.26 -22.51
CA LYS A 356 24.92 14.41 -22.24
C LYS A 356 25.70 15.64 -21.84
N GLU A 357 26.73 15.51 -21.01
CA GLU A 357 27.63 16.58 -20.61
C GLU A 357 28.36 17.18 -21.82
N LEU A 358 28.97 16.33 -22.67
CA LEU A 358 29.65 16.77 -23.88
C LEU A 358 28.71 17.50 -24.86
N LEU A 359 27.48 16.95 -25.05
CA LEU A 359 26.48 17.62 -25.88
C LEU A 359 26.10 19.02 -25.35
N LEU A 360 25.96 19.17 -24.04
CA LEU A 360 25.63 20.45 -23.41
C LEU A 360 26.80 21.44 -23.54
N GLU A 361 28.04 21.01 -23.39
CA GLU A 361 29.23 21.81 -23.61
C GLU A 361 29.33 22.29 -25.07
N ASP A 362 29.07 21.40 -26.04
CA ASP A 362 29.12 21.71 -27.45
C ASP A 362 27.96 22.62 -27.89
N VAL A 363 26.74 22.43 -27.38
CA VAL A 363 25.60 23.34 -27.61
C VAL A 363 25.91 24.75 -27.12
N GLY A 364 26.59 24.91 -25.99
CA GLY A 364 27.06 26.23 -25.52
C GLY A 364 27.99 26.94 -26.54
N LYS A 365 29.00 26.22 -27.02
CA LYS A 365 29.93 26.70 -28.07
C LYS A 365 29.22 26.96 -29.41
N MET A 366 28.22 26.17 -29.74
CA MET A 366 27.38 26.32 -30.93
C MET A 366 26.51 27.56 -30.87
N THR A 367 25.90 27.84 -29.73
CA THR A 367 25.06 29.02 -29.55
C THR A 367 25.88 30.31 -29.83
N GLU A 368 27.10 30.36 -29.32
CA GLU A 368 28.01 31.47 -29.64
C GLU A 368 28.35 31.56 -31.13
N LYS A 369 28.66 30.42 -31.78
CA LYS A 369 28.93 30.37 -33.23
C LYS A 369 27.71 30.75 -34.06
N VAL A 370 26.52 30.25 -33.73
CA VAL A 370 25.27 30.58 -34.43
C VAL A 370 24.93 32.04 -34.30
N VAL A 371 25.11 32.68 -33.12
CA VAL A 371 24.91 34.11 -32.94
C VAL A 371 25.86 34.92 -33.84
N ASN A 372 27.12 34.48 -34.00
CA ASN A 372 28.11 35.17 -34.87
C ASN A 372 27.85 34.93 -36.38
N ILE A 373 27.12 33.87 -36.74
CA ILE A 373 26.87 33.46 -38.14
C ILE A 373 25.57 34.04 -38.71
N ILE A 374 24.64 34.54 -37.86
CA ILE A 374 23.34 35.10 -38.29
C ILE A 374 23.50 36.24 -39.34
N GLN A 375 24.69 36.80 -39.51
CA GLN A 375 24.99 37.87 -40.49
C GLN A 375 25.38 37.36 -41.89
N ASP A 376 25.65 36.03 -42.07
CA ASP A 376 26.05 35.45 -43.37
C ASP A 376 25.36 34.08 -43.59
N GLU A 377 24.29 34.08 -44.40
CA GLU A 377 23.37 32.96 -44.61
C GLU A 377 24.05 31.73 -45.27
N LYS A 378 25.12 31.92 -46.03
CA LYS A 378 25.84 30.84 -46.75
C LYS A 378 26.85 30.15 -45.85
N ALA A 379 27.58 30.89 -45.04
CA ALA A 379 28.52 30.38 -44.06
C ALA A 379 27.77 29.66 -42.90
N ALA A 380 26.56 30.13 -42.58
CA ALA A 380 25.68 29.50 -41.59
C ALA A 380 25.27 28.08 -41.94
N SER A 381 24.90 27.81 -43.20
CA SER A 381 24.42 26.51 -43.64
C SER A 381 25.52 25.42 -43.66
N GLU A 382 26.74 25.76 -44.09
CA GLU A 382 27.87 24.81 -44.09
C GLU A 382 28.34 24.48 -42.67
N GLN A 383 28.48 25.46 -41.79
CA GLN A 383 28.92 25.24 -40.41
C GLN A 383 27.86 24.52 -39.55
N LEU A 384 26.57 24.78 -39.76
CA LEU A 384 25.48 24.02 -39.12
C LEU A 384 25.49 22.54 -39.56
N SER A 385 25.78 22.27 -40.83
CA SER A 385 25.89 20.92 -41.35
C SER A 385 27.07 20.16 -40.73
N GLU A 386 28.20 20.80 -40.54
CA GLU A 386 29.39 20.19 -39.90
C GLU A 386 29.12 19.88 -38.41
N ILE A 387 28.49 20.79 -37.71
CA ILE A 387 28.06 20.64 -36.32
C ILE A 387 27.09 19.44 -36.16
N ILE A 388 26.07 19.36 -37.03
CA ILE A 388 25.12 18.25 -37.04
C ILE A 388 25.84 16.91 -37.30
N LEU A 389 26.85 16.92 -38.17
CA LEU A 389 27.64 15.75 -38.50
C LEU A 389 28.47 15.26 -37.30
N ASP A 390 29.09 16.18 -36.57
CA ASP A 390 29.88 15.86 -35.37
C ASP A 390 29.01 15.35 -34.24
N LEU A 391 27.84 15.96 -34.01
CA LEU A 391 26.84 15.44 -33.08
C LEU A 391 26.36 14.05 -33.47
N LYS A 392 26.14 13.80 -34.75
CA LYS A 392 25.76 12.49 -35.28
C LYS A 392 26.85 11.44 -35.08
N ARG A 393 28.14 11.82 -35.31
CA ARG A 393 29.30 10.95 -35.03
C ARG A 393 29.44 10.63 -33.54
N LEU A 394 29.25 11.60 -32.66
CA LEU A 394 29.28 11.42 -31.21
C LEU A 394 28.14 10.51 -30.78
N GLY A 395 26.93 10.74 -31.25
CA GLY A 395 25.76 9.88 -31.00
C GLY A 395 25.97 8.46 -31.49
N MET A 396 26.56 8.26 -32.69
CA MET A 396 26.85 6.91 -33.21
C MET A 396 27.94 6.17 -32.42
N ARG A 397 28.97 6.87 -31.89
CA ARG A 397 29.96 6.27 -30.98
C ARG A 397 29.35 5.81 -29.66
N PHE A 398 28.38 6.56 -29.17
CA PHE A 398 27.62 6.20 -27.97
C PHE A 398 26.72 4.99 -28.20
N MET A 399 26.04 4.94 -29.36
CA MET A 399 25.21 3.84 -29.80
C MET A 399 26.04 2.69 -30.39
N SER A 400 27.21 2.35 -29.82
CA SER A 400 27.91 1.13 -30.16
C SER A 400 27.03 -0.04 -29.77
N ARG A 401 26.26 -0.57 -30.73
CA ARG A 401 25.33 -1.69 -30.55
C ARG A 401 26.05 -2.83 -29.86
N ARG A 402 25.65 -3.13 -28.63
CA ARG A 402 26.31 -4.19 -27.83
C ARG A 402 26.02 -5.61 -28.34
N GLY A 403 25.21 -5.78 -29.39
CA GLY A 403 24.85 -7.09 -29.95
C GLY A 403 24.01 -7.98 -29.05
N LYS A 404 23.50 -7.40 -27.93
CA LYS A 404 22.68 -8.07 -26.92
C LYS A 404 21.37 -7.30 -26.72
N THR A 405 20.41 -7.91 -26.04
CA THR A 405 19.20 -7.22 -25.58
C THR A 405 19.43 -6.58 -24.21
N PRO A 406 18.77 -5.43 -23.89
CA PRO A 406 18.79 -4.87 -22.55
C PRO A 406 18.33 -5.91 -21.51
N PRO A 407 18.97 -6.03 -20.35
CA PRO A 407 18.56 -6.99 -19.33
C PRO A 407 17.12 -6.74 -18.87
N LEU A 408 16.40 -7.78 -18.45
CA LEU A 408 15.06 -7.64 -17.89
C LEU A 408 15.10 -7.07 -16.45
N CYS A 409 16.21 -7.31 -15.75
CA CYS A 409 16.46 -6.82 -14.40
C CYS A 409 17.79 -6.04 -14.38
N PRO A 410 17.80 -4.77 -13.96
CA PRO A 410 19.02 -3.97 -13.87
C PRO A 410 19.93 -4.33 -12.69
N PHE A 411 19.44 -5.14 -11.76
CA PHE A 411 20.18 -5.54 -10.55
C PHE A 411 20.63 -7.00 -10.65
N GLN A 412 21.76 -7.29 -10.03
CA GLN A 412 22.18 -8.67 -9.77
C GLN A 412 21.36 -9.19 -8.59
N LEU A 413 20.59 -10.25 -8.80
CA LEU A 413 19.84 -10.92 -7.74
C LEU A 413 20.78 -11.68 -6.80
N SER A 414 20.41 -11.84 -5.55
CA SER A 414 21.15 -12.65 -4.57
C SER A 414 20.99 -14.17 -4.75
N TYR A 415 20.22 -14.56 -5.77
CA TYR A 415 19.96 -15.94 -6.21
C TYR A 415 19.99 -15.98 -7.74
N ARG A 416 19.88 -17.17 -8.32
CA ARG A 416 19.97 -17.35 -9.77
C ARG A 416 18.73 -16.78 -10.48
N GLU A 417 18.94 -16.03 -11.55
CA GLU A 417 17.85 -15.42 -12.33
C GLU A 417 16.89 -16.46 -12.93
N GLU A 418 17.37 -17.66 -13.19
CA GLU A 418 16.56 -18.78 -13.68
C GLU A 418 15.58 -19.30 -12.64
N GLU A 419 15.79 -19.00 -11.36
CA GLU A 419 14.90 -19.39 -10.26
C GLU A 419 13.84 -18.32 -9.97
N ASP A 420 13.99 -17.11 -10.51
CA ASP A 420 13.07 -16.00 -10.30
C ASP A 420 11.78 -16.16 -11.12
N MET A 421 10.65 -16.20 -10.42
CA MET A 421 9.33 -16.44 -11.04
C MET A 421 8.92 -15.32 -12.00
N ILE A 422 9.26 -14.06 -11.70
CA ILE A 422 8.95 -12.90 -12.55
C ILE A 422 9.75 -13.01 -13.85
N LEU A 423 11.06 -13.24 -13.76
CA LEU A 423 11.93 -13.35 -14.94
C LEU A 423 11.56 -14.57 -15.82
N GLN A 424 11.22 -15.70 -15.20
CA GLN A 424 10.73 -16.87 -15.94
C GLN A 424 9.43 -16.56 -16.69
N GLU A 425 8.45 -15.92 -16.02
CA GLU A 425 7.16 -15.63 -16.64
C GLU A 425 7.29 -14.57 -17.74
N LEU A 426 8.17 -13.56 -17.60
CA LEU A 426 8.51 -12.61 -18.66
C LEU A 426 9.06 -13.33 -19.90
N LYS A 427 10.01 -14.25 -19.72
CA LYS A 427 10.59 -15.05 -20.81
C LYS A 427 9.53 -15.93 -21.48
N ARG A 428 8.66 -16.59 -20.71
CA ARG A 428 7.57 -17.44 -21.24
C ARG A 428 6.58 -16.66 -22.10
N ASN A 429 6.34 -15.38 -21.77
CA ASN A 429 5.43 -14.52 -22.52
C ASN A 429 6.13 -13.71 -23.63
N GLY A 430 7.37 -14.05 -24.00
CA GLY A 430 8.09 -13.43 -25.10
C GLY A 430 8.53 -11.98 -24.85
N LEU A 431 8.56 -11.54 -23.60
CA LEU A 431 8.97 -10.19 -23.18
C LEU A 431 10.47 -10.20 -22.90
N LEU A 432 11.28 -9.98 -23.93
CA LEU A 432 12.74 -10.14 -23.88
C LEU A 432 13.51 -8.84 -24.16
N ASN A 433 12.83 -7.70 -24.22
CA ASN A 433 13.42 -6.41 -24.58
C ASN A 433 14.15 -6.40 -25.93
N ARG A 434 13.70 -7.21 -26.90
CA ARG A 434 14.25 -7.18 -28.27
C ARG A 434 13.90 -5.86 -28.96
N GLU A 435 14.63 -5.50 -30.01
CA GLU A 435 14.37 -4.27 -30.76
C GLU A 435 12.93 -4.20 -31.28
N GLU A 436 12.42 -5.33 -31.79
CA GLU A 436 11.06 -5.45 -32.30
C GLU A 436 9.96 -5.49 -31.23
N ASP A 437 10.27 -5.70 -29.95
CA ASP A 437 9.26 -5.73 -28.91
C ASP A 437 8.66 -4.34 -28.67
N ARG A 438 7.35 -4.26 -28.62
CA ARG A 438 6.59 -3.04 -28.38
C ARG A 438 6.32 -2.77 -26.89
N VAL A 439 6.53 -3.78 -26.06
CA VAL A 439 6.51 -3.65 -24.60
C VAL A 439 7.93 -3.88 -24.07
N LYS A 440 8.53 -2.83 -23.52
CA LYS A 440 9.86 -2.86 -22.91
C LYS A 440 9.70 -3.02 -21.41
N VAL A 441 10.28 -4.05 -20.84
CA VAL A 441 10.03 -4.45 -19.46
C VAL A 441 11.26 -4.23 -18.59
N ILE A 442 11.03 -3.74 -17.37
CA ILE A 442 12.05 -3.59 -16.33
C ILE A 442 11.51 -4.18 -15.03
N PHE A 443 12.08 -5.29 -14.60
CA PHE A 443 11.89 -5.80 -13.26
C PHE A 443 12.82 -5.04 -12.31
N TYR A 444 12.25 -4.23 -11.42
CA TYR A 444 12.97 -3.36 -10.49
C TYR A 444 12.83 -3.89 -9.05
N PRO A 445 13.80 -4.70 -8.55
CA PRO A 445 13.66 -5.51 -7.35
C PRO A 445 14.07 -4.82 -6.05
N VAL A 446 14.10 -3.48 -6.01
CA VAL A 446 14.46 -2.73 -4.81
C VAL A 446 13.35 -1.76 -4.40
N TYR A 447 13.28 -1.43 -3.11
CA TYR A 447 12.39 -0.38 -2.63
C TYR A 447 12.82 0.98 -3.17
N LEU A 448 11.90 1.68 -3.83
CA LEU A 448 12.16 3.00 -4.38
C LEU A 448 12.39 4.03 -3.27
N ASN A 449 13.56 4.65 -3.29
CA ASN A 449 13.93 5.74 -2.41
C ASN A 449 14.87 6.71 -3.13
N ARG A 450 15.18 7.86 -2.53
CA ARG A 450 16.07 8.86 -3.15
C ARG A 450 17.53 8.46 -3.25
N GLN A 451 17.90 7.39 -2.55
CA GLN A 451 19.28 6.89 -2.46
C GLN A 451 19.47 5.62 -3.30
N ASP A 452 18.43 5.15 -3.99
CA ASP A 452 18.60 4.02 -4.89
C ASP A 452 19.55 4.40 -6.04
N GLU A 453 20.39 3.43 -6.44
CA GLU A 453 21.56 3.64 -7.30
C GLU A 453 21.21 4.03 -8.75
N LEU A 454 19.96 3.84 -9.17
CA LEU A 454 19.55 4.07 -10.56
C LEU A 454 18.49 5.16 -10.73
N LEU A 455 17.29 4.97 -10.16
CA LEU A 455 16.17 5.90 -10.31
C LEU A 455 16.28 7.08 -9.36
N GLY A 456 16.72 6.86 -8.11
CA GLY A 456 16.82 7.89 -7.07
C GLY A 456 15.48 8.61 -6.86
N MET A 457 14.36 7.89 -6.90
CA MET A 457 12.99 8.39 -6.80
C MET A 457 12.25 7.67 -5.66
N ARG A 458 11.42 8.40 -4.90
CA ARG A 458 10.48 7.75 -3.98
C ARG A 458 9.38 7.05 -4.76
N TYR A 459 8.71 6.08 -4.13
CA TYR A 459 7.56 5.38 -4.74
C TYR A 459 6.49 6.37 -5.25
N ILE A 460 6.13 7.39 -4.46
CA ILE A 460 5.16 8.41 -4.84
C ILE A 460 5.63 9.22 -6.07
N ASP A 461 6.92 9.55 -6.13
CA ASP A 461 7.50 10.27 -7.27
C ASP A 461 7.40 9.42 -8.55
N PHE A 462 7.67 8.10 -8.44
CA PHE A 462 7.56 7.16 -9.56
C PHE A 462 6.13 7.02 -10.07
N ILE A 463 5.15 6.77 -9.18
CA ILE A 463 3.75 6.60 -9.60
C ILE A 463 3.16 7.89 -10.16
N THR A 464 3.63 9.07 -9.70
CA THR A 464 3.28 10.36 -10.29
C THR A 464 3.81 10.50 -11.73
N ALA A 465 5.03 10.05 -12.00
CA ALA A 465 5.60 10.01 -13.35
C ALA A 465 4.95 8.96 -14.26
N GLY A 466 4.41 7.90 -13.67
CA GLY A 466 3.74 6.80 -14.36
C GLY A 466 2.45 7.24 -15.07
N SER A 467 1.99 6.43 -16.02
CA SER A 467 0.75 6.69 -16.77
C SER A 467 -0.39 5.78 -16.34
N MET A 468 -0.08 4.50 -16.04
CA MET A 468 -1.10 3.51 -15.65
C MET A 468 -0.52 2.51 -14.67
N GLY A 469 -1.14 2.41 -13.48
CA GLY A 469 -0.87 1.36 -12.50
C GLY A 469 -1.87 0.21 -12.65
N ILE A 470 -1.38 -1.03 -12.71
CA ILE A 470 -2.21 -2.23 -12.90
C ILE A 470 -1.99 -3.20 -11.74
N PHE A 471 -3.06 -3.51 -11.01
CA PHE A 471 -3.02 -4.26 -9.75
C PHE A 471 -4.07 -5.38 -9.78
N LEU A 472 -3.65 -6.57 -10.20
CA LEU A 472 -4.53 -7.72 -10.46
C LEU A 472 -4.51 -8.74 -9.30
N SER A 473 -4.48 -8.25 -8.06
CA SER A 473 -4.45 -9.11 -6.88
C SER A 473 -5.65 -10.06 -6.84
N ARG A 474 -5.38 -11.33 -6.48
CA ARG A 474 -6.41 -12.36 -6.26
C ARG A 474 -7.04 -12.27 -4.87
N TYR A 475 -6.27 -11.75 -3.91
CA TYR A 475 -6.76 -11.44 -2.58
C TYR A 475 -6.24 -10.06 -2.15
N GLU A 476 -7.12 -9.10 -2.03
CA GLU A 476 -6.79 -7.72 -1.64
C GLU A 476 -7.92 -7.14 -0.80
N PRO A 477 -7.81 -7.18 0.52
CA PRO A 477 -8.84 -6.71 1.45
C PRO A 477 -9.30 -5.28 1.22
N TRP A 478 -8.36 -4.38 0.87
CA TRP A 478 -8.66 -3.03 0.42
C TRP A 478 -7.99 -2.74 -0.92
N GLY A 479 -6.71 -2.45 -0.95
CA GLY A 479 -5.94 -2.06 -2.13
C GLY A 479 -5.58 -0.57 -2.12
N TYR A 480 -4.56 -0.22 -1.34
CA TYR A 480 -4.03 1.14 -1.35
C TYR A 480 -3.33 1.47 -2.67
N THR A 481 -2.59 0.54 -3.25
CA THR A 481 -1.80 0.77 -4.47
C THR A 481 -2.62 1.31 -5.65
N PRO A 482 -3.79 0.77 -6.03
CA PRO A 482 -4.61 1.38 -7.07
C PRO A 482 -5.22 2.73 -6.66
N LEU A 483 -5.54 2.92 -5.39
CA LEU A 483 -6.04 4.20 -4.88
C LEU A 483 -4.96 5.28 -4.92
N GLU A 484 -3.74 4.96 -4.48
CA GLU A 484 -2.58 5.85 -4.55
C GLU A 484 -2.21 6.17 -6.01
N ALA A 485 -2.14 5.17 -6.89
CA ALA A 485 -1.89 5.39 -8.31
C ALA A 485 -2.86 6.42 -8.89
N ALA A 486 -4.16 6.25 -8.67
CA ALA A 486 -5.17 7.19 -9.12
C ALA A 486 -5.01 8.59 -8.50
N ALA A 487 -4.72 8.67 -7.20
CA ALA A 487 -4.52 9.93 -6.50
C ALA A 487 -3.32 10.73 -7.01
N TYR A 488 -2.30 10.04 -7.51
CA TYR A 488 -1.06 10.63 -8.04
C TYR A 488 -0.99 10.63 -9.58
N LEU A 489 -2.13 10.87 -10.25
CA LEU A 489 -2.23 11.05 -11.70
C LEU A 489 -1.79 9.83 -12.52
N SER A 490 -2.07 8.62 -12.08
CA SER A 490 -1.99 7.42 -12.91
C SER A 490 -3.36 6.81 -13.10
N VAL A 491 -3.72 6.40 -14.31
CA VAL A 491 -4.90 5.54 -14.52
C VAL A 491 -4.73 4.28 -13.68
N ALA A 492 -5.73 3.90 -12.90
CA ALA A 492 -5.66 2.71 -12.07
C ALA A 492 -6.51 1.58 -12.63
N VAL A 493 -5.91 0.40 -12.78
CA VAL A 493 -6.62 -0.84 -13.13
C VAL A 493 -6.57 -1.78 -11.93
N THR A 494 -7.74 -2.21 -11.47
CA THR A 494 -7.89 -3.13 -10.35
C THR A 494 -8.99 -4.15 -10.61
N THR A 495 -9.18 -5.11 -9.71
CA THR A 495 -10.15 -6.19 -9.90
C THR A 495 -11.43 -5.96 -9.09
N ASN A 496 -12.53 -6.59 -9.51
CA ASN A 496 -13.80 -6.59 -8.77
C ASN A 496 -13.76 -7.37 -7.46
N ILE A 497 -12.71 -8.16 -7.24
CA ILE A 497 -12.47 -8.92 -6.00
C ILE A 497 -11.53 -8.21 -5.03
N SER A 498 -10.97 -7.05 -5.39
CA SER A 498 -10.29 -6.16 -4.45
C SER A 498 -11.30 -5.27 -3.72
N GLY A 499 -11.02 -4.95 -2.46
CA GLY A 499 -11.91 -4.09 -1.65
C GLY A 499 -12.14 -2.72 -2.28
N PHE A 500 -11.07 -2.06 -2.74
CA PHE A 500 -11.17 -0.77 -3.42
C PHE A 500 -11.92 -0.87 -4.75
N GLY A 501 -11.61 -1.87 -5.58
CA GLY A 501 -12.33 -2.06 -6.85
C GLY A 501 -13.82 -2.31 -6.64
N ARG A 502 -14.19 -3.13 -5.64
CA ARG A 502 -15.60 -3.35 -5.27
C ARG A 502 -16.25 -2.06 -4.79
N ALA A 503 -15.59 -1.28 -3.95
CA ALA A 503 -16.10 0.01 -3.46
C ALA A 503 -16.31 1.02 -4.61
N VAL A 504 -15.38 1.10 -5.55
CA VAL A 504 -15.52 1.92 -6.77
C VAL A 504 -16.72 1.48 -7.60
N LYS A 505 -16.86 0.17 -7.87
CA LYS A 505 -17.99 -0.37 -8.65
C LYS A 505 -19.33 -0.08 -8.00
N LEU A 506 -19.48 -0.31 -6.69
CA LEU A 506 -20.72 -0.14 -5.96
C LEU A 506 -21.12 1.33 -5.75
N ARG A 507 -20.15 2.20 -5.50
CA ARG A 507 -20.43 3.60 -5.13
C ARG A 507 -20.45 4.57 -6.30
N LEU A 508 -19.67 4.30 -7.33
CA LEU A 508 -19.46 5.21 -8.45
C LEU A 508 -19.97 4.63 -9.77
N GLY A 509 -19.88 3.31 -9.96
CA GLY A 509 -20.29 2.66 -11.20
C GLY A 509 -19.63 3.31 -12.42
N LYS A 510 -20.42 3.76 -13.39
CA LYS A 510 -19.95 4.43 -14.62
C LYS A 510 -19.28 5.80 -14.37
N LYS A 511 -19.47 6.41 -13.20
CA LYS A 511 -18.86 7.71 -12.84
C LYS A 511 -17.41 7.59 -12.38
N ALA A 512 -16.87 6.36 -12.31
CA ALA A 512 -15.48 6.10 -11.94
C ALA A 512 -14.55 6.29 -13.16
N GLU A 513 -14.42 7.52 -13.63
CA GLU A 513 -13.52 7.84 -14.74
C GLU A 513 -12.06 7.71 -14.30
N GLY A 514 -11.20 7.18 -15.18
CA GLY A 514 -9.77 6.96 -14.93
C GLY A 514 -9.45 5.78 -13.99
N ILE A 515 -10.46 5.12 -13.39
CA ILE A 515 -10.28 3.88 -12.63
C ILE A 515 -11.03 2.76 -13.32
N LYS A 516 -10.30 1.72 -13.78
CA LYS A 516 -10.85 0.57 -14.49
C LYS A 516 -10.94 -0.63 -13.55
N VAL A 517 -12.17 -1.06 -13.27
CA VAL A 517 -12.43 -2.27 -12.48
C VAL A 517 -12.71 -3.43 -13.43
N VAL A 518 -11.81 -4.40 -13.49
CA VAL A 518 -11.95 -5.59 -14.34
C VAL A 518 -12.50 -6.78 -13.54
N GLU A 519 -13.25 -7.64 -14.19
CA GLU A 519 -13.70 -8.88 -13.57
C GLU A 519 -12.58 -9.91 -13.57
N MET A 520 -12.33 -10.50 -12.40
CA MET A 520 -11.39 -11.59 -12.24
C MET A 520 -11.99 -12.88 -12.81
N ASN A 521 -11.46 -13.29 -13.94
CA ASN A 521 -11.80 -14.55 -14.61
C ASN A 521 -10.59 -15.04 -15.43
N GLU A 522 -10.71 -16.17 -16.10
CA GLU A 522 -9.62 -16.78 -16.88
C GLU A 522 -9.05 -15.87 -17.98
N LYS A 523 -9.90 -14.99 -18.54
CA LYS A 523 -9.53 -14.05 -19.63
C LYS A 523 -9.17 -12.64 -19.14
N VAL A 524 -8.97 -12.44 -17.84
CA VAL A 524 -8.65 -11.11 -17.28
C VAL A 524 -7.41 -10.50 -17.91
N HIS A 525 -6.38 -11.32 -18.20
CA HIS A 525 -5.13 -10.87 -18.80
C HIS A 525 -5.33 -10.38 -20.26
N GLU A 526 -6.19 -11.01 -21.07
CA GLU A 526 -6.53 -10.54 -22.42
C GLU A 526 -7.25 -9.19 -22.37
N LYS A 527 -8.23 -9.05 -21.44
CA LYS A 527 -8.97 -7.81 -21.24
C LYS A 527 -8.06 -6.67 -20.81
N VAL A 528 -7.15 -6.93 -19.88
CA VAL A 528 -6.17 -5.93 -19.41
C VAL A 528 -5.16 -5.63 -20.52
N GLY A 529 -4.68 -6.64 -21.26
CA GLY A 529 -3.81 -6.44 -22.41
C GLY A 529 -4.45 -5.54 -23.47
N LYS A 530 -5.75 -5.72 -23.76
CA LYS A 530 -6.49 -4.80 -24.64
C LYS A 530 -6.55 -3.37 -24.09
N LEU A 531 -6.80 -3.19 -22.78
CA LEU A 531 -6.76 -1.86 -22.15
C LEU A 531 -5.38 -1.20 -22.32
N ILE A 532 -4.29 -1.98 -22.22
CA ILE A 532 -2.93 -1.48 -22.46
C ILE A 532 -2.77 -1.00 -23.91
N VAL A 533 -3.22 -1.79 -24.88
CA VAL A 533 -3.14 -1.45 -26.32
C VAL A 533 -3.96 -0.19 -26.61
N ASP A 534 -5.20 -0.13 -26.16
CA ASP A 534 -6.09 1.02 -26.33
C ASP A 534 -5.49 2.29 -25.72
N PHE A 535 -4.92 2.18 -24.52
CA PHE A 535 -4.29 3.30 -23.83
C PHE A 535 -3.01 3.76 -24.55
N ALA A 536 -2.14 2.84 -24.99
CA ALA A 536 -0.92 3.16 -25.72
C ALA A 536 -1.21 3.81 -27.08
N SER A 537 -2.32 3.44 -27.72
CA SER A 537 -2.75 3.97 -29.02
C SER A 537 -3.48 5.32 -28.90
N SER A 538 -3.95 5.67 -27.70
CA SER A 538 -4.64 6.95 -27.46
C SER A 538 -3.67 8.15 -27.57
N PRO A 539 -4.11 9.32 -28.05
CA PRO A 539 -3.32 10.56 -28.03
C PRO A 539 -2.85 10.94 -26.62
N LYS A 540 -1.74 11.65 -26.50
CA LYS A 540 -1.11 12.01 -25.23
C LYS A 540 -2.02 12.88 -24.35
N ASP A 541 -2.75 13.82 -24.93
CA ASP A 541 -3.74 14.67 -24.28
C ASP A 541 -4.92 13.87 -23.71
N VAL A 542 -5.43 12.92 -24.47
CA VAL A 542 -6.51 11.99 -24.02
C VAL A 542 -6.05 11.15 -22.83
N ARG A 543 -4.81 10.63 -22.85
CA ARG A 543 -4.25 9.90 -21.71
C ARG A 543 -4.13 10.78 -20.48
N LEU A 544 -3.65 12.02 -20.64
CA LEU A 544 -3.54 12.98 -19.54
C LEU A 544 -4.93 13.30 -18.94
N GLU A 545 -5.95 13.43 -19.77
CA GLU A 545 -7.33 13.62 -19.29
C GLU A 545 -7.80 12.41 -18.46
N MET A 546 -7.54 11.18 -18.91
CA MET A 546 -7.84 9.97 -18.15
C MET A 546 -7.11 9.93 -16.79
N GLU A 547 -5.84 10.35 -16.75
CA GLU A 547 -5.03 10.45 -15.52
C GLU A 547 -5.59 11.50 -14.55
N ILE A 548 -6.02 12.67 -15.06
CA ILE A 548 -6.68 13.71 -14.27
C ILE A 548 -8.02 13.21 -13.71
N ASN A 549 -8.79 12.49 -14.48
CA ASN A 549 -10.06 11.92 -14.06
C ASN A 549 -9.87 10.83 -13.00
N ALA A 550 -8.78 10.04 -13.09
CA ALA A 550 -8.40 9.10 -12.03
C ALA A 550 -8.15 9.84 -10.70
N HIS A 551 -7.38 10.94 -10.73
CA HIS A 551 -7.13 11.77 -9.55
C HIS A 551 -8.43 12.32 -8.94
N LYS A 552 -9.33 12.90 -9.75
CA LYS A 552 -10.62 13.41 -9.27
C LYS A 552 -11.45 12.30 -8.62
N THR A 553 -11.47 11.11 -9.21
CA THR A 553 -12.19 9.94 -8.69
C THR A 553 -11.60 9.46 -7.36
N ALA A 554 -10.26 9.38 -7.25
CA ALA A 554 -9.59 8.96 -6.02
C ALA A 554 -9.88 9.89 -4.83
N ARG A 555 -10.03 11.19 -5.05
CA ARG A 555 -10.38 12.20 -4.02
C ARG A 555 -11.74 12.00 -3.37
N ILE A 556 -12.54 11.05 -3.85
CA ILE A 556 -13.77 10.63 -3.17
C ILE A 556 -13.42 9.76 -1.95
N PHE A 557 -12.32 9.05 -1.99
CA PHE A 557 -11.83 8.17 -0.92
C PHE A 557 -10.76 8.87 -0.06
N THR A 558 -11.11 10.01 0.55
CA THR A 558 -10.25 10.73 1.51
C THR A 558 -10.82 10.65 2.92
N TRP A 559 -9.96 10.79 3.93
CA TRP A 559 -10.39 10.73 5.34
C TRP A 559 -11.43 11.80 5.68
N LYS A 560 -11.34 12.99 5.11
CA LYS A 560 -12.38 14.03 5.26
C LYS A 560 -13.80 13.52 4.97
N LYS A 561 -13.93 12.57 4.04
CA LYS A 561 -15.23 11.97 3.66
C LYS A 561 -15.50 10.66 4.39
N MET A 562 -14.48 9.78 4.51
CA MET A 562 -14.67 8.42 5.03
C MET A 562 -14.71 8.36 6.56
N ILE A 563 -14.11 9.31 7.26
CA ILE A 563 -14.05 9.32 8.73
C ILE A 563 -15.44 9.32 9.39
N ARG A 564 -16.44 9.87 8.72
CA ARG A 564 -17.83 9.87 9.21
C ARG A 564 -18.37 8.47 9.49
N ARG A 565 -17.87 7.44 8.81
CA ARG A 565 -18.27 6.06 9.05
C ARG A 565 -17.71 5.52 10.36
N TYR A 566 -16.49 5.91 10.70
CA TYR A 566 -15.87 5.59 12.00
C TYR A 566 -16.63 6.26 13.14
N VAL A 567 -16.90 7.58 13.02
CA VAL A 567 -17.70 8.32 14.01
C VAL A 567 -19.07 7.68 14.19
N LYS A 568 -19.75 7.29 13.10
CA LYS A 568 -21.03 6.58 13.16
C LYS A 568 -20.92 5.23 13.86
N ALA A 569 -19.81 4.48 13.68
CA ALA A 569 -19.59 3.23 14.39
C ALA A 569 -19.47 3.47 15.90
N TYR A 570 -18.76 4.51 16.32
CA TYR A 570 -18.65 4.88 17.73
C TYR A 570 -19.98 5.30 18.33
N GLU A 571 -20.75 6.14 17.63
CA GLU A 571 -22.08 6.57 18.07
C GLU A 571 -23.06 5.38 18.19
N LEU A 572 -22.95 4.40 17.27
CA LEU A 572 -23.74 3.18 17.31
C LEU A 572 -23.34 2.30 18.52
N ALA A 573 -22.04 2.19 18.82
CA ALA A 573 -21.53 1.44 19.96
C ALA A 573 -22.05 2.04 21.27
N VAL A 574 -21.94 3.35 21.45
CA VAL A 574 -22.51 4.06 22.60
C VAL A 574 -24.01 3.83 22.74
N GLY A 575 -24.77 3.92 21.63
CA GLY A 575 -26.22 3.72 21.66
C GLY A 575 -26.63 2.28 22.01
N ARG A 576 -25.91 1.28 21.54
CA ARG A 576 -26.17 -0.13 21.87
C ARG A 576 -25.83 -0.42 23.32
N PHE A 577 -24.71 0.11 23.78
CA PHE A 577 -24.24 -0.07 25.14
C PHE A 577 -25.24 0.55 26.14
N ALA A 578 -25.69 1.78 25.91
CA ALA A 578 -26.70 2.44 26.76
C ALA A 578 -28.00 1.63 26.85
N ARG A 579 -28.44 0.98 25.75
CA ARG A 579 -29.62 0.10 25.78
C ARG A 579 -29.37 -1.16 26.61
N LYS A 580 -28.18 -1.77 26.53
CA LYS A 580 -27.84 -2.95 27.36
C LYS A 580 -27.93 -2.63 28.85
N ILE A 581 -27.40 -1.47 29.29
CA ILE A 581 -27.48 -1.02 30.68
C ILE A 581 -28.93 -0.85 31.10
N ALA A 582 -29.73 -0.09 30.32
CA ALA A 582 -31.14 0.15 30.62
C ALA A 582 -31.95 -1.17 30.76
N LEU A 583 -31.66 -2.16 29.93
CA LEU A 583 -32.31 -3.48 30.00
C LEU A 583 -31.85 -4.29 31.22
N SER A 584 -30.60 -4.13 31.68
CA SER A 584 -30.09 -4.83 32.87
C SER A 584 -30.58 -4.21 34.17
N GLU A 585 -30.97 -2.95 34.17
CA GLU A 585 -31.56 -2.26 35.34
C GLU A 585 -33.07 -2.54 35.50
N THR A 586 -33.72 -3.02 34.42
CA THR A 586 -35.15 -3.34 34.41
C THR A 586 -35.44 -4.85 34.58
N ALA A 587 -34.42 -5.68 34.58
CA ALA A 587 -34.47 -7.14 34.80
C ALA A 587 -34.00 -7.51 36.20
#